data_e27b3dcc9af54701ef53ed0ce73ff7c1
#
_entry.id   e27b3dcc9af54701ef53ed0ce73ff7c1
#
_cell.length_a   1.000
_cell.length_b   1.000
_cell.length_c   1.000
_cell.angle_alpha   90.00
_cell.angle_beta   90.00
_cell.angle_gamma   90.00
#
_symmetry.space_group_name_H-M   'P 1'
#
loop_
_entity.id
_entity.type
_entity.pdbx_description
1 polymer ?
#
loop_
_entity_poly.entity_id
_entity_poly.type
_entity_poly.pdbx_seq_one_letter_code
_entity_poly.pdbx_strand_id
1 'polypeptide(L)'
;TIPNVFIYNIELRGKDYIQMKQKESALHATAREGGTAGINKDFTILAQETTFISQNLPAIRQDEPYCWCPEDYKVQISFDLQGTNFPGKEYEPYSQKWEDVDKQLIKPENTQFGVFLSFINPFRPETKEIFTSKMNFEERIIHSFRLLKKKLAWNGRYNLYSKDLEKVIQKGSGSNADLNFILISILKDFGLKAYPVVLSRRSAGMLPHNFPSLQKLNTFVIAVYDTDKEKYVFLDSSMDIPSLNILPPDLSVNQARILSPTEKEENKWVDLMMLTENTSFMNIKAKLEGNLIKGHRSTVLHGQEAVEYQKKRQQEQDSIVPDPTTEITPKDRLTVTNLKVEHTENDPGTIKEELDFTIQTEQVGDHLYINPMLFPQLETNPFIQTDRVLPVEFPYPYKFTLLCKLALPEGYEVEELPQSQFIRAEGDHLQCRYMVQKQGNTILVSYRFHLKEYIFLPEHYKQLQDMWTKIIEKNHTLIVLKKI
;
A
#
# COMPACT_ATOMS: atom_id res chain seq x y z
N THR A 1 -31.54 -43.74 1.31
CA THR A 1 -31.38 -42.25 1.44
C THR A 1 -30.04 -41.91 0.85
N ILE A 2 -30.03 -41.01 -0.12
CA ILE A 2 -28.81 -40.53 -0.75
C ILE A 2 -28.44 -39.22 -0.08
N PRO A 3 -27.21 -39.07 0.44
CA PRO A 3 -26.76 -37.81 1.01
C PRO A 3 -26.67 -36.74 -0.09
N ASN A 4 -26.65 -35.51 0.31
CA ASN A 4 -26.66 -34.30 -0.51
C ASN A 4 -26.04 -34.46 -1.91
N VAL A 5 -26.86 -34.23 -2.98
CA VAL A 5 -26.41 -34.33 -4.37
C VAL A 5 -25.49 -33.12 -4.71
N PHE A 6 -25.82 -31.94 -4.19
CA PHE A 6 -25.04 -30.72 -4.33
C PHE A 6 -24.35 -30.40 -3.01
N ILE A 7 -23.02 -30.22 -3.05
CA ILE A 7 -22.20 -29.93 -1.87
C ILE A 7 -21.74 -28.48 -1.99
N TYR A 8 -22.16 -27.61 -1.05
CA TYR A 8 -21.79 -26.20 -1.01
C TYR A 8 -20.93 -25.89 0.19
N ASN A 9 -19.96 -25.01 0.00
CA ASN A 9 -19.36 -24.26 1.06
C ASN A 9 -20.09 -22.91 1.19
N ILE A 10 -20.41 -22.49 2.41
CA ILE A 10 -21.11 -21.26 2.70
C ILE A 10 -20.21 -20.37 3.53
N GLU A 11 -19.88 -19.18 3.01
CA GLU A 11 -19.15 -18.18 3.75
C GLU A 11 -20.09 -17.06 4.20
N LEU A 12 -20.01 -16.70 5.48
CA LEU A 12 -20.78 -15.63 6.08
C LEU A 12 -19.83 -14.51 6.52
N ARG A 13 -20.03 -13.30 6.00
CA ARG A 13 -19.42 -12.07 6.51
C ARG A 13 -20.44 -11.32 7.35
N GLY A 14 -20.02 -10.74 8.48
CA GLY A 14 -20.94 -10.10 9.43
C GLY A 14 -21.84 -11.10 10.14
N LYS A 15 -21.29 -12.18 10.66
CA LYS A 15 -22.02 -13.28 11.33
C LYS A 15 -22.95 -12.81 12.44
N ASP A 16 -22.59 -11.75 13.16
CA ASP A 16 -23.36 -11.19 14.26
C ASP A 16 -24.72 -10.62 13.80
N TYR A 17 -24.85 -10.32 12.53
CA TYR A 17 -26.08 -9.82 11.92
C TYR A 17 -26.89 -10.91 11.19
N ILE A 18 -26.41 -12.17 11.18
CA ILE A 18 -27.04 -13.26 10.42
C ILE A 18 -27.51 -14.36 11.36
N GLN A 19 -28.80 -14.59 11.40
CA GLN A 19 -29.36 -15.78 12.01
C GLN A 19 -29.56 -16.86 10.95
N MET A 20 -29.08 -18.06 11.19
CA MET A 20 -29.21 -19.19 10.29
C MET A 20 -30.16 -20.23 10.89
N LYS A 21 -31.14 -20.68 10.12
CA LYS A 21 -32.02 -21.79 10.45
C LYS A 21 -31.87 -22.86 9.39
N GLN A 22 -31.69 -24.09 9.81
CA GLN A 22 -31.58 -25.25 8.92
C GLN A 22 -32.74 -26.23 9.18
N LYS A 23 -33.29 -26.76 8.11
CA LYS A 23 -34.32 -27.78 8.12
C LYS A 23 -33.94 -28.88 7.14
N GLU A 24 -33.95 -30.10 7.61
CA GLU A 24 -33.74 -31.28 6.78
C GLU A 24 -35.09 -31.92 6.42
N SER A 25 -35.20 -32.37 5.17
CA SER A 25 -36.37 -33.07 4.65
C SER A 25 -35.94 -34.16 3.69
N ALA A 26 -36.74 -35.18 3.57
CA ALA A 26 -36.55 -36.24 2.57
C ALA A 26 -37.41 -35.95 1.34
N LEU A 27 -36.80 -35.87 0.17
CA LEU A 27 -37.49 -35.73 -1.11
C LEU A 27 -37.44 -37.06 -1.88
N HIS A 28 -38.59 -37.49 -2.37
CA HIS A 28 -38.67 -38.63 -3.27
C HIS A 28 -38.44 -38.19 -4.72
N ALA A 29 -37.50 -38.79 -5.39
CA ALA A 29 -37.22 -38.48 -6.80
C ALA A 29 -37.10 -39.78 -7.59
N THR A 30 -37.47 -39.70 -8.85
CA THR A 30 -37.37 -40.83 -9.80
C THR A 30 -36.40 -40.44 -10.91
N ALA A 31 -35.37 -41.24 -11.11
CA ALA A 31 -34.46 -41.09 -12.24
C ALA A 31 -34.57 -42.26 -13.21
N ARG A 32 -34.45 -41.94 -14.50
CA ARG A 32 -34.45 -42.94 -15.58
C ARG A 32 -33.01 -43.33 -15.91
N GLU A 33 -32.70 -44.59 -15.74
CA GLU A 33 -31.40 -45.18 -16.05
C GLU A 33 -31.49 -45.99 -17.35
N GLY A 34 -30.66 -45.69 -18.38
CA GLY A 34 -30.56 -46.51 -19.59
C GLY A 34 -31.29 -46.01 -20.83
N GLY A 35 -31.28 -44.72 -21.16
CA GLY A 35 -31.82 -44.15 -22.42
C GLY A 35 -33.32 -44.43 -22.65
N THR A 36 -33.76 -44.64 -23.91
CA THR A 36 -35.17 -44.84 -24.27
C THR A 36 -35.78 -46.14 -23.73
N ALA A 37 -34.99 -47.13 -23.39
CA ALA A 37 -35.44 -48.44 -22.83
C ALA A 37 -35.15 -48.55 -21.32
N GLY A 38 -34.83 -47.45 -20.65
CA GLY A 38 -34.36 -47.45 -19.27
C GLY A 38 -35.46 -47.72 -18.22
N ILE A 39 -35.02 -48.23 -17.09
CA ILE A 39 -35.84 -48.51 -15.89
C ILE A 39 -35.90 -47.24 -15.01
N ASN A 40 -37.10 -46.91 -14.53
CA ASN A 40 -37.26 -45.88 -13.53
C ASN A 40 -36.79 -46.41 -12.15
N LYS A 41 -35.87 -45.71 -11.52
CA LYS A 41 -35.43 -46.01 -10.17
C LYS A 41 -35.92 -44.86 -9.23
N ASP A 42 -36.65 -45.27 -8.21
CA ASP A 42 -37.07 -44.35 -7.16
C ASP A 42 -35.99 -44.30 -6.07
N PHE A 43 -35.63 -43.12 -5.65
CA PHE A 43 -34.68 -42.89 -4.56
C PHE A 43 -35.11 -41.71 -3.69
N THR A 44 -34.66 -41.71 -2.46
CA THR A 44 -34.90 -40.63 -1.53
C THR A 44 -33.65 -39.80 -1.38
N ILE A 45 -33.76 -38.50 -1.67
CA ILE A 45 -32.70 -37.51 -1.52
C ILE A 45 -32.90 -36.79 -0.20
N LEU A 46 -31.84 -36.58 0.55
CA LEU A 46 -31.84 -35.67 1.69
C LEU A 46 -31.75 -34.24 1.15
N ALA A 47 -32.78 -33.42 1.43
CA ALA A 47 -32.78 -32.00 1.11
C ALA A 47 -32.56 -31.19 2.37
N GLN A 48 -31.66 -30.25 2.31
CA GLN A 48 -31.37 -29.31 3.38
C GLN A 48 -31.80 -27.90 2.94
N GLU A 49 -32.75 -27.32 3.69
CA GLU A 49 -33.18 -25.94 3.50
C GLU A 49 -32.47 -25.07 4.53
N THR A 50 -31.73 -24.07 4.08
CA THR A 50 -31.05 -23.11 4.95
C THR A 50 -31.65 -21.73 4.75
N THR A 51 -32.25 -21.18 5.82
CA THR A 51 -32.82 -19.82 5.80
C THR A 51 -31.91 -18.88 6.56
N PHE A 52 -31.53 -17.78 5.92
CA PHE A 52 -30.74 -16.69 6.50
C PHE A 52 -31.65 -15.51 6.80
N ILE A 53 -31.61 -14.99 8.01
CA ILE A 53 -32.40 -13.84 8.45
C ILE A 53 -31.43 -12.80 8.99
N SER A 54 -31.55 -11.58 8.49
CA SER A 54 -30.74 -10.44 8.94
C SER A 54 -31.65 -9.26 9.29
N GLN A 55 -31.34 -8.57 10.41
CA GLN A 55 -32.10 -7.41 10.90
C GLN A 55 -31.13 -6.33 11.36
N ASN A 56 -31.56 -5.06 11.25
CA ASN A 56 -30.81 -3.89 11.75
C ASN A 56 -29.37 -3.80 11.19
N LEU A 57 -29.23 -4.04 9.88
CA LEU A 57 -27.93 -3.92 9.22
C LEU A 57 -27.45 -2.48 9.29
N PRO A 58 -26.18 -2.23 9.68
CA PRO A 58 -25.62 -0.90 9.68
C PRO A 58 -25.47 -0.38 8.24
N ALA A 59 -25.77 0.89 8.03
CA ALA A 59 -25.51 1.55 6.76
C ALA A 59 -23.98 1.73 6.57
N ILE A 60 -23.48 1.30 5.42
CA ILE A 60 -22.07 1.47 5.04
C ILE A 60 -21.96 2.62 4.06
N ARG A 61 -21.13 3.62 4.38
CA ARG A 61 -20.83 4.73 3.49
C ARG A 61 -19.74 4.32 2.51
N GLN A 62 -19.95 4.59 1.22
CA GLN A 62 -19.01 4.25 0.14
C GLN A 62 -17.84 5.25 0.04
N ASP A 63 -18.04 6.47 0.53
CA ASP A 63 -17.11 7.60 0.47
C ASP A 63 -16.36 7.84 1.79
N GLU A 64 -16.35 6.85 2.68
CA GLU A 64 -15.66 7.00 3.97
C GLU A 64 -14.15 6.98 3.78
N PRO A 65 -13.41 8.04 4.20
CA PRO A 65 -11.98 8.13 4.00
C PRO A 65 -11.24 7.03 4.78
N TYR A 66 -10.05 6.66 4.32
CA TYR A 66 -9.25 5.60 4.93
C TYR A 66 -9.97 4.24 4.96
N CYS A 67 -10.74 3.91 3.94
CA CYS A 67 -11.23 2.56 3.69
C CYS A 67 -11.04 2.24 2.20
N TRP A 68 -10.26 1.21 1.89
CA TRP A 68 -9.92 0.89 0.51
C TRP A 68 -11.08 0.27 -0.25
N CYS A 69 -11.82 -0.63 0.37
CA CYS A 69 -12.96 -1.32 -0.23
C CYS A 69 -14.10 -1.51 0.78
N PRO A 70 -15.04 -0.56 0.91
CA PRO A 70 -16.19 -0.70 1.80
C PRO A 70 -17.04 -1.95 1.54
N GLU A 71 -17.02 -2.47 0.31
CA GLU A 71 -17.74 -3.70 -0.07
C GLU A 71 -17.27 -4.93 0.74
N ASP A 72 -16.01 -4.97 1.17
CA ASP A 72 -15.48 -6.09 1.95
C ASP A 72 -16.09 -6.20 3.35
N TYR A 73 -16.69 -5.11 3.84
CA TYR A 73 -17.28 -5.01 5.18
C TYR A 73 -18.80 -5.12 5.19
N LYS A 74 -19.42 -5.30 4.02
CA LYS A 74 -20.85 -5.58 3.92
C LYS A 74 -21.17 -6.96 4.47
N VAL A 75 -22.33 -7.07 5.10
CA VAL A 75 -22.90 -8.37 5.44
C VAL A 75 -23.18 -9.13 4.15
N GLN A 76 -22.59 -10.29 3.99
CA GLN A 76 -22.63 -11.07 2.75
C GLN A 76 -22.74 -12.56 3.06
N ILE A 77 -23.51 -13.24 2.21
CA ILE A 77 -23.59 -14.70 2.17
C ILE A 77 -23.08 -15.14 0.81
N SER A 78 -22.02 -15.92 0.78
CA SER A 78 -21.45 -16.47 -0.45
C SER A 78 -21.63 -17.99 -0.48
N PHE A 79 -22.01 -18.51 -1.64
CA PHE A 79 -22.17 -19.94 -1.87
C PHE A 79 -21.13 -20.37 -2.90
N ASP A 80 -20.41 -21.44 -2.58
CA ASP A 80 -19.47 -22.06 -3.50
C ASP A 80 -19.80 -23.54 -3.65
N LEU A 81 -20.13 -23.96 -4.88
CA LEU A 81 -20.44 -25.35 -5.19
C LEU A 81 -19.15 -26.18 -5.21
N GLN A 82 -18.97 -26.99 -4.19
CA GLN A 82 -17.77 -27.83 -4.03
C GLN A 82 -17.77 -29.04 -4.95
N GLY A 83 -18.94 -29.56 -5.27
CA GLY A 83 -19.09 -30.72 -6.15
C GLY A 83 -20.48 -31.29 -6.16
N THR A 84 -20.65 -32.33 -6.97
CA THR A 84 -21.88 -33.10 -7.06
C THR A 84 -21.65 -34.58 -6.81
N ASN A 85 -22.63 -35.19 -6.14
CA ASN A 85 -22.63 -36.60 -5.80
C ASN A 85 -23.96 -37.23 -6.23
N PHE A 86 -24.13 -37.42 -7.55
CA PHE A 86 -25.35 -38.05 -8.09
C PHE A 86 -25.35 -39.57 -7.85
N PRO A 87 -26.52 -40.16 -7.61
CA PRO A 87 -26.66 -41.61 -7.48
C PRO A 87 -26.13 -42.37 -8.68
N GLY A 88 -25.23 -43.34 -8.43
CA GLY A 88 -24.65 -44.15 -9.50
C GLY A 88 -23.57 -43.48 -10.34
N LYS A 89 -23.16 -42.26 -9.97
CA LYS A 89 -21.98 -41.57 -10.53
C LYS A 89 -20.91 -41.39 -9.47
N GLU A 90 -19.69 -41.29 -9.91
CA GLU A 90 -18.60 -40.87 -9.03
C GLU A 90 -18.78 -39.42 -8.60
N TYR A 91 -18.22 -39.07 -7.42
CA TYR A 91 -18.19 -37.69 -6.96
C TYR A 91 -17.44 -36.80 -7.96
N GLU A 92 -18.11 -35.73 -8.43
CA GLU A 92 -17.53 -34.77 -9.36
C GLU A 92 -17.19 -33.49 -8.59
N PRO A 93 -15.90 -33.22 -8.31
CA PRO A 93 -15.47 -32.01 -7.62
C PRO A 93 -15.48 -30.82 -8.56
N TYR A 94 -15.99 -29.69 -8.08
CA TYR A 94 -15.94 -28.38 -8.75
C TYR A 94 -15.07 -27.39 -8.02
N SER A 95 -14.73 -27.65 -6.74
CA SER A 95 -13.82 -26.80 -6.00
C SER A 95 -12.43 -26.83 -6.61
N GLN A 96 -11.93 -25.65 -6.96
CA GLN A 96 -10.55 -25.47 -7.38
C GLN A 96 -9.67 -25.20 -6.15
N LYS A 97 -8.44 -25.69 -6.20
CA LYS A 97 -7.39 -25.24 -5.28
C LYS A 97 -6.65 -24.08 -5.91
N TRP A 98 -5.95 -23.28 -5.12
CA TRP A 98 -5.12 -22.22 -5.65
C TRP A 98 -4.06 -22.73 -6.63
N GLU A 99 -3.55 -23.95 -6.44
CA GLU A 99 -2.61 -24.61 -7.34
C GLU A 99 -3.23 -24.88 -8.74
N ASP A 100 -4.55 -25.08 -8.81
CA ASP A 100 -5.25 -25.26 -10.09
C ASP A 100 -5.43 -23.92 -10.79
N VAL A 101 -5.73 -22.85 -10.04
CA VAL A 101 -5.76 -21.46 -10.56
C VAL A 101 -4.38 -21.06 -11.09
N ASP A 102 -3.31 -21.36 -10.36
CA ASP A 102 -1.93 -21.07 -10.78
C ASP A 102 -1.60 -21.78 -12.09
N LYS A 103 -1.89 -23.09 -12.20
CA LYS A 103 -1.67 -23.89 -13.43
C LYS A 103 -2.49 -23.34 -14.58
N GLN A 104 -3.73 -22.93 -14.32
CA GLN A 104 -4.59 -22.35 -15.35
C GLN A 104 -3.98 -21.04 -15.89
N LEU A 105 -3.39 -20.18 -15.04
CA LEU A 105 -2.76 -18.94 -15.45
C LEU A 105 -1.46 -19.15 -16.23
N ILE A 106 -0.59 -20.04 -15.74
CA ILE A 106 0.76 -20.19 -16.29
C ILE A 106 0.77 -20.91 -17.64
N LYS A 107 -0.16 -21.85 -17.87
CA LYS A 107 -0.16 -22.67 -19.11
C LYS A 107 -0.55 -21.85 -20.33
N PRO A 108 0.34 -21.72 -21.34
CA PRO A 108 0.07 -20.91 -22.55
C PRO A 108 -1.18 -21.38 -23.33
N GLU A 109 -1.48 -22.67 -23.30
CA GLU A 109 -2.66 -23.25 -23.94
C GLU A 109 -3.97 -22.82 -23.27
N ASN A 110 -3.95 -22.39 -22.01
CA ASN A 110 -5.14 -22.05 -21.25
C ASN A 110 -5.43 -20.54 -21.25
N THR A 111 -4.39 -19.71 -21.21
CA THR A 111 -4.55 -18.25 -21.09
C THR A 111 -3.48 -17.46 -21.83
N GLN A 112 -3.86 -16.23 -22.24
CA GLN A 112 -2.90 -15.27 -22.78
C GLN A 112 -1.83 -14.86 -21.76
N PHE A 113 -2.09 -14.96 -20.45
CA PHE A 113 -1.13 -14.69 -19.40
C PHE A 113 0.10 -15.58 -19.53
N GLY A 114 -0.11 -16.90 -19.65
CA GLY A 114 0.99 -17.87 -19.88
C GLY A 114 1.77 -17.61 -21.16
N VAL A 115 1.08 -17.20 -22.25
CA VAL A 115 1.73 -16.80 -23.51
C VAL A 115 2.67 -15.62 -23.29
N PHE A 116 2.21 -14.55 -22.62
CA PHE A 116 3.00 -13.34 -22.40
C PHE A 116 4.16 -13.53 -21.41
N LEU A 117 4.12 -14.53 -20.54
CA LEU A 117 5.28 -14.89 -19.71
C LEU A 117 6.50 -15.35 -20.54
N SER A 118 6.26 -15.83 -21.77
CA SER A 118 7.29 -16.22 -22.73
C SER A 118 7.60 -15.14 -23.77
N PHE A 119 7.09 -13.92 -23.58
CA PHE A 119 7.31 -12.81 -24.48
C PHE A 119 8.81 -12.46 -24.58
N ILE A 120 9.28 -12.26 -25.80
CA ILE A 120 10.68 -11.94 -26.06
C ILE A 120 10.89 -10.45 -25.84
N ASN A 121 11.97 -10.08 -25.16
CA ASN A 121 12.33 -8.69 -24.90
C ASN A 121 12.47 -7.90 -26.24
N PRO A 122 11.59 -6.90 -26.45
CA PRO A 122 11.61 -6.11 -27.69
C PRO A 122 12.79 -5.11 -27.75
N PHE A 123 13.45 -4.87 -26.60
CA PHE A 123 14.58 -3.95 -26.46
C PHE A 123 15.90 -4.69 -26.24
N ARG A 124 16.01 -5.88 -26.81
CA ARG A 124 17.20 -6.74 -26.68
C ARG A 124 18.50 -6.14 -27.16
N PRO A 125 18.53 -5.33 -28.25
CA PRO A 125 19.75 -4.63 -28.65
C PRO A 125 20.24 -3.68 -27.54
N GLU A 126 19.37 -2.84 -27.01
CA GLU A 126 19.70 -1.88 -25.95
C GLU A 126 20.10 -2.60 -24.65
N THR A 127 19.42 -3.73 -24.32
CA THR A 127 19.79 -4.55 -23.17
C THR A 127 21.25 -5.02 -23.28
N LYS A 128 21.66 -5.48 -24.47
CA LYS A 128 23.05 -5.95 -24.70
C LYS A 128 24.08 -4.81 -24.59
N GLU A 129 23.73 -3.59 -25.00
CA GLU A 129 24.61 -2.42 -24.85
C GLU A 129 24.77 -2.00 -23.39
N ILE A 130 23.71 -2.08 -22.60
CA ILE A 130 23.70 -1.67 -21.19
C ILE A 130 24.33 -2.73 -20.29
N PHE A 131 24.05 -4.03 -20.56
CA PHE A 131 24.46 -5.13 -19.69
C PHE A 131 25.96 -5.28 -19.62
N THR A 132 26.49 -5.33 -18.41
CA THR A 132 27.87 -5.74 -18.12
C THR A 132 27.90 -6.83 -17.07
N SER A 133 28.83 -7.77 -17.18
CA SER A 133 29.00 -8.87 -16.23
C SER A 133 29.43 -8.41 -14.83
N LYS A 134 29.86 -7.15 -14.69
CA LYS A 134 30.25 -6.54 -13.40
C LYS A 134 29.09 -5.98 -12.61
N MET A 135 27.90 -5.83 -13.21
CA MET A 135 26.71 -5.34 -12.54
C MET A 135 26.27 -6.29 -11.44
N ASN A 136 26.02 -5.74 -10.26
CA ASN A 136 25.41 -6.47 -9.16
C ASN A 136 23.90 -6.70 -9.39
N PHE A 137 23.24 -7.39 -8.47
CA PHE A 137 21.84 -7.76 -8.58
C PHE A 137 20.93 -6.52 -8.67
N GLU A 138 21.09 -5.55 -7.79
CA GLU A 138 20.28 -4.32 -7.73
C GLU A 138 20.50 -3.44 -8.98
N GLU A 139 21.72 -3.28 -9.42
CA GLU A 139 22.05 -2.52 -10.65
C GLU A 139 21.36 -3.09 -11.90
N ARG A 140 21.33 -4.43 -12.04
CA ARG A 140 20.62 -5.10 -13.14
C ARG A 140 19.13 -4.79 -13.12
N ILE A 141 18.49 -4.79 -11.97
CA ILE A 141 17.07 -4.45 -11.80
C ILE A 141 16.85 -2.97 -12.18
N ILE A 142 17.66 -2.06 -11.63
CA ILE A 142 17.55 -0.62 -11.85
C ILE A 142 17.70 -0.29 -13.32
N HIS A 143 18.68 -0.86 -14.00
CA HIS A 143 18.89 -0.64 -15.44
C HIS A 143 17.76 -1.22 -16.30
N SER A 144 17.24 -2.41 -15.96
CA SER A 144 16.08 -2.99 -16.63
C SER A 144 14.85 -2.10 -16.52
N PHE A 145 14.58 -1.58 -15.33
CA PHE A 145 13.46 -0.69 -15.08
C PHE A 145 13.62 0.66 -15.81
N ARG A 146 14.79 1.27 -15.74
CA ARG A 146 15.10 2.53 -16.45
C ARG A 146 14.96 2.36 -17.97
N LEU A 147 15.40 1.23 -18.53
CA LEU A 147 15.22 0.94 -19.95
C LEU A 147 13.73 0.87 -20.31
N LEU A 148 12.92 0.16 -19.54
CA LEU A 148 11.47 0.12 -19.73
C LEU A 148 10.87 1.53 -19.71
N LYS A 149 11.14 2.32 -18.68
CA LYS A 149 10.57 3.67 -18.50
C LYS A 149 11.01 4.67 -19.56
N LYS A 150 12.20 4.52 -20.10
CA LYS A 150 12.67 5.32 -21.26
C LYS A 150 11.83 5.06 -22.51
N LYS A 151 11.25 3.87 -22.64
CA LYS A 151 10.52 3.43 -23.84
C LYS A 151 9.00 3.50 -23.68
N LEU A 152 8.49 3.24 -22.49
CA LEU A 152 7.06 3.03 -22.25
C LEU A 152 6.59 3.75 -20.98
N ALA A 153 5.43 4.42 -21.10
CA ALA A 153 4.74 5.07 -20.00
C ALA A 153 3.57 4.21 -19.47
N TRP A 154 3.31 4.28 -18.17
CA TRP A 154 2.10 3.72 -17.58
C TRP A 154 0.89 4.59 -17.92
N ASN A 155 -0.24 3.98 -18.27
CA ASN A 155 -1.46 4.68 -18.70
C ASN A 155 -2.51 4.87 -17.58
N GLY A 156 -2.13 4.66 -16.31
CA GLY A 156 -3.00 4.79 -15.15
C GLY A 156 -3.91 3.58 -14.88
N ARG A 157 -3.78 2.48 -15.63
CA ARG A 157 -4.68 1.31 -15.50
C ARG A 157 -3.94 0.10 -14.93
N TYR A 158 -4.63 -0.61 -14.03
CA TYR A 158 -4.22 -1.92 -13.53
C TYR A 158 -5.05 -3.01 -14.20
N ASN A 159 -4.38 -4.03 -14.73
CA ASN A 159 -4.99 -5.20 -15.35
C ASN A 159 -4.25 -6.48 -14.93
N LEU A 160 -4.91 -7.64 -15.05
CA LEU A 160 -4.24 -8.93 -14.93
C LEU A 160 -3.67 -9.38 -16.29
N TYR A 161 -4.36 -9.06 -17.38
CA TYR A 161 -4.03 -9.51 -18.72
C TYR A 161 -3.61 -8.35 -19.63
N SER A 162 -2.75 -8.66 -20.59
CA SER A 162 -2.54 -7.84 -21.79
C SER A 162 -3.40 -8.36 -22.94
N LYS A 163 -3.66 -7.50 -23.91
CA LYS A 163 -4.33 -7.89 -25.16
C LYS A 163 -3.34 -8.05 -26.31
N ASP A 164 -2.36 -7.14 -26.40
CA ASP A 164 -1.44 -7.05 -27.54
C ASP A 164 -0.23 -6.18 -27.13
N LEU A 165 0.87 -6.84 -26.78
CA LEU A 165 2.10 -6.15 -26.36
C LEU A 165 2.80 -5.39 -27.50
N GLU A 166 2.64 -5.84 -28.76
CA GLU A 166 3.24 -5.14 -29.89
C GLU A 166 2.58 -3.77 -30.11
N LYS A 167 1.25 -3.69 -29.97
CA LYS A 167 0.54 -2.41 -30.02
C LYS A 167 0.92 -1.50 -28.86
N VAL A 168 1.15 -2.04 -27.66
CA VAL A 168 1.61 -1.28 -26.49
C VAL A 168 2.97 -0.64 -26.79
N ILE A 169 3.91 -1.39 -27.37
CA ILE A 169 5.23 -0.91 -27.76
C ILE A 169 5.12 0.20 -28.82
N GLN A 170 4.29 0.00 -29.86
CA GLN A 170 4.07 1.00 -30.89
C GLN A 170 3.46 2.28 -30.34
N LYS A 171 2.53 2.17 -29.40
CA LYS A 171 1.85 3.31 -28.75
C LYS A 171 2.73 4.04 -27.74
N GLY A 172 3.76 3.38 -27.21
CA GLY A 172 4.62 3.91 -26.14
C GLY A 172 3.96 3.96 -24.75
N SER A 173 2.78 3.33 -24.56
CA SER A 173 2.10 3.31 -23.25
C SER A 173 1.18 2.11 -23.09
N GLY A 174 1.08 1.60 -21.84
CA GLY A 174 0.26 0.43 -21.50
C GLY A 174 -0.19 0.40 -20.06
N SER A 175 -1.00 -0.61 -19.71
CA SER A 175 -1.37 -0.93 -18.33
C SER A 175 -0.16 -1.46 -17.56
N ASN A 176 -0.27 -1.56 -16.22
CA ASN A 176 0.81 -2.19 -15.44
C ASN A 176 1.09 -3.62 -15.89
N ALA A 177 0.05 -4.41 -16.24
CA ALA A 177 0.23 -5.77 -16.74
C ALA A 177 1.06 -5.80 -18.03
N ASP A 178 0.74 -4.93 -19.00
CA ASP A 178 1.49 -4.80 -20.25
C ASP A 178 2.98 -4.52 -19.98
N LEU A 179 3.23 -3.53 -19.12
CA LEU A 179 4.59 -3.11 -18.78
C LEU A 179 5.32 -4.16 -17.94
N ASN A 180 4.62 -4.87 -17.03
CA ASN A 180 5.21 -5.92 -16.20
C ASN A 180 5.63 -7.13 -17.03
N PHE A 181 4.85 -7.56 -18.03
CA PHE A 181 5.27 -8.63 -18.96
C PHE A 181 6.55 -8.23 -19.72
N ILE A 182 6.61 -7.00 -20.22
CA ILE A 182 7.79 -6.51 -20.91
C ILE A 182 8.98 -6.40 -19.96
N LEU A 183 8.77 -5.89 -18.72
CA LEU A 183 9.83 -5.80 -17.72
C LEU A 183 10.39 -7.17 -17.32
N ILE A 184 9.52 -8.19 -17.15
CA ILE A 184 9.96 -9.58 -16.90
C ILE A 184 10.88 -10.07 -18.03
N SER A 185 10.55 -9.76 -19.29
CA SER A 185 11.38 -10.16 -20.43
C SER A 185 12.74 -9.45 -20.44
N ILE A 186 12.79 -8.16 -20.06
CA ILE A 186 14.04 -7.41 -19.94
C ILE A 186 14.89 -7.97 -18.79
N LEU A 187 14.28 -8.18 -17.59
CA LEU A 187 14.97 -8.74 -16.42
C LEU A 187 15.61 -10.10 -16.72
N LYS A 188 14.91 -10.96 -17.47
CA LYS A 188 15.47 -12.26 -17.91
C LYS A 188 16.69 -12.09 -18.80
N ASP A 189 16.70 -11.12 -19.71
CA ASP A 189 17.86 -10.82 -20.57
C ASP A 189 19.05 -10.20 -19.77
N PHE A 190 18.78 -9.60 -18.59
CA PHE A 190 19.82 -9.22 -17.62
C PHE A 190 20.25 -10.38 -16.72
N GLY A 191 19.81 -11.64 -17.00
CA GLY A 191 20.18 -12.84 -16.28
C GLY A 191 19.52 -13.00 -14.93
N LEU A 192 18.36 -12.34 -14.71
CA LEU A 192 17.62 -12.36 -13.45
C LEU A 192 16.44 -13.35 -13.52
N LYS A 193 16.15 -14.01 -12.40
CA LYS A 193 14.96 -14.85 -12.24
C LYS A 193 13.79 -13.98 -11.81
N ALA A 194 12.88 -13.68 -12.73
CA ALA A 194 11.73 -12.84 -12.51
C ALA A 194 10.42 -13.61 -12.67
N TYR A 195 9.50 -13.45 -11.71
CA TYR A 195 8.23 -14.17 -11.61
C TYR A 195 7.07 -13.21 -11.44
N PRO A 196 5.89 -13.45 -12.02
CA PRO A 196 4.70 -12.69 -11.71
C PRO A 196 4.18 -13.04 -10.31
N VAL A 197 3.65 -12.05 -9.62
CA VAL A 197 2.99 -12.17 -8.32
C VAL A 197 1.57 -11.65 -8.46
N VAL A 198 0.61 -12.56 -8.57
CA VAL A 198 -0.79 -12.20 -8.79
C VAL A 198 -1.47 -11.84 -7.48
N LEU A 199 -2.38 -10.86 -7.53
CA LEU A 199 -3.07 -10.33 -6.37
C LEU A 199 -4.42 -9.70 -6.71
N SER A 200 -5.22 -9.44 -5.69
CA SER A 200 -6.33 -8.49 -5.73
C SER A 200 -5.88 -7.18 -5.11
N ARG A 201 -6.09 -6.06 -5.81
CA ARG A 201 -5.76 -4.72 -5.29
C ARG A 201 -6.62 -4.39 -4.08
N ARG A 202 -6.12 -3.61 -3.14
CA ARG A 202 -6.88 -3.18 -1.95
C ARG A 202 -8.20 -2.51 -2.33
N SER A 203 -8.20 -1.65 -3.35
CA SER A 203 -9.41 -0.97 -3.86
C SER A 203 -10.41 -1.90 -4.55
N ALA A 204 -10.03 -3.12 -4.93
CA ALA A 204 -10.89 -4.13 -5.55
C ALA A 204 -11.39 -5.20 -4.58
N GLY A 205 -10.95 -5.13 -3.34
CA GLY A 205 -11.34 -6.02 -2.25
C GLY A 205 -10.36 -7.15 -1.95
N MET A 206 -10.52 -7.72 -0.75
CA MET A 206 -9.66 -8.77 -0.25
C MET A 206 -9.78 -10.05 -1.06
N LEU A 207 -8.64 -10.71 -1.30
CA LEU A 207 -8.61 -12.01 -1.95
C LEU A 207 -9.11 -13.09 -0.96
N PRO A 208 -10.18 -13.85 -1.29
CA PRO A 208 -10.68 -14.89 -0.39
C PRO A 208 -9.72 -16.09 -0.39
N HIS A 209 -9.08 -16.34 0.75
CA HIS A 209 -8.10 -17.43 0.87
C HIS A 209 -8.72 -18.81 0.68
N ASN A 210 -9.93 -19.01 1.21
CA ASN A 210 -10.63 -20.30 1.21
C ASN A 210 -11.49 -20.53 -0.05
N PHE A 211 -11.58 -19.56 -0.95
CA PHE A 211 -12.39 -19.62 -2.17
C PHE A 211 -11.52 -19.24 -3.38
N PRO A 212 -10.67 -20.17 -3.87
CA PRO A 212 -9.84 -19.93 -5.02
C PRO A 212 -10.66 -19.48 -6.22
N SER A 213 -10.37 -18.30 -6.75
CA SER A 213 -11.07 -17.75 -7.90
C SER A 213 -10.17 -16.89 -8.76
N LEU A 214 -10.04 -17.28 -10.03
CA LEU A 214 -9.33 -16.49 -11.02
C LEU A 214 -9.94 -15.09 -11.21
N GLN A 215 -11.27 -14.97 -11.05
CA GLN A 215 -11.99 -13.71 -11.23
C GLN A 215 -11.67 -12.67 -10.15
N LYS A 216 -11.17 -13.09 -9.00
CA LYS A 216 -10.75 -12.18 -7.91
C LYS A 216 -9.35 -11.60 -8.13
N LEU A 217 -8.55 -12.22 -8.99
CA LEU A 217 -7.24 -11.69 -9.39
C LEU A 217 -7.43 -10.60 -10.44
N ASN A 218 -6.92 -9.42 -10.19
CA ASN A 218 -7.15 -8.26 -11.07
C ASN A 218 -5.88 -7.54 -11.52
N THR A 219 -4.72 -7.94 -10.98
CA THR A 219 -3.42 -7.42 -11.38
C THR A 219 -2.29 -8.34 -10.91
N PHE A 220 -1.05 -7.99 -11.27
CA PHE A 220 0.13 -8.63 -10.75
C PHE A 220 1.30 -7.66 -10.65
N VAL A 221 2.24 -7.94 -9.74
CA VAL A 221 3.55 -7.30 -9.62
C VAL A 221 4.65 -8.30 -9.95
N ILE A 222 5.90 -7.91 -9.89
CA ILE A 222 7.04 -8.75 -10.23
C ILE A 222 7.83 -9.09 -8.98
N ALA A 223 8.18 -10.37 -8.80
CA ALA A 223 9.18 -10.84 -7.85
C ALA A 223 10.47 -11.20 -8.61
N VAL A 224 11.60 -10.67 -8.18
CA VAL A 224 12.93 -11.03 -8.69
C VAL A 224 13.67 -11.78 -7.59
N TYR A 225 14.13 -12.98 -7.87
CA TYR A 225 14.82 -13.81 -6.89
C TYR A 225 16.31 -13.52 -6.84
N ASP A 226 16.79 -13.07 -5.69
CA ASP A 226 18.20 -12.90 -5.38
C ASP A 226 18.76 -14.25 -4.90
N THR A 227 19.57 -14.90 -5.73
CA THR A 227 20.15 -16.22 -5.44
C THR A 227 21.19 -16.16 -4.33
N ASP A 228 21.88 -15.02 -4.16
CA ASP A 228 22.94 -14.87 -3.17
C ASP A 228 22.38 -14.62 -1.76
N LYS A 229 21.26 -13.91 -1.68
CA LYS A 229 20.58 -13.59 -0.43
C LYS A 229 19.39 -14.52 -0.14
N GLU A 230 19.04 -15.44 -1.05
CA GLU A 230 17.92 -16.37 -0.98
C GLU A 230 16.57 -15.68 -0.66
N LYS A 231 16.32 -14.51 -1.28
CA LYS A 231 15.11 -13.71 -1.04
C LYS A 231 14.57 -13.10 -2.31
N TYR A 232 13.29 -12.72 -2.27
CA TYR A 232 12.64 -11.99 -3.35
C TYR A 232 12.75 -10.48 -3.13
N VAL A 233 12.89 -9.76 -4.24
CA VAL A 233 12.73 -8.31 -4.34
C VAL A 233 11.52 -8.04 -5.23
N PHE A 234 10.62 -7.17 -4.79
CA PHE A 234 9.35 -6.90 -5.47
C PHE A 234 9.39 -5.56 -6.20
N LEU A 235 8.76 -5.51 -7.38
CA LEU A 235 8.72 -4.35 -8.28
C LEU A 235 7.34 -4.25 -8.92
N ASP A 236 6.92 -3.02 -9.26
CA ASP A 236 5.81 -2.78 -10.16
C ASP A 236 6.11 -1.66 -11.16
N SER A 237 5.83 -1.92 -12.43
CA SER A 237 6.12 -0.99 -13.52
C SER A 237 5.20 0.24 -13.58
N SER A 238 4.16 0.33 -12.73
CA SER A 238 3.38 1.57 -12.57
C SER A 238 4.15 2.66 -11.82
N MET A 239 5.21 2.30 -11.08
CA MET A 239 6.10 3.25 -10.44
C MET A 239 6.91 4.03 -11.48
N ASP A 240 7.16 5.32 -11.23
CA ASP A 240 7.94 6.16 -12.17
C ASP A 240 9.44 5.94 -12.05
N ILE A 241 9.87 5.48 -10.89
CA ILE A 241 11.28 5.19 -10.56
C ILE A 241 11.47 3.72 -10.23
N PRO A 242 12.68 3.17 -10.40
CA PRO A 242 13.02 1.80 -10.03
C PRO A 242 13.05 1.64 -8.50
N SER A 243 11.89 1.37 -7.91
CA SER A 243 11.74 1.24 -6.45
C SER A 243 11.72 -0.23 -6.06
N LEU A 244 12.80 -0.69 -5.41
CA LEU A 244 12.94 -2.06 -4.94
C LEU A 244 12.20 -2.21 -3.61
N ASN A 245 11.27 -3.17 -3.52
CA ASN A 245 10.42 -3.41 -2.36
C ASN A 245 9.51 -2.22 -1.97
N ILE A 246 9.26 -1.30 -2.89
CA ILE A 246 8.30 -0.21 -2.72
C ILE A 246 7.26 -0.36 -3.82
N LEU A 247 6.04 -0.70 -3.44
CA LEU A 247 4.90 -0.88 -4.34
C LEU A 247 3.87 0.23 -4.11
N PRO A 248 3.07 0.59 -5.12
CA PRO A 248 1.92 1.46 -4.88
C PRO A 248 1.06 0.95 -3.71
N PRO A 249 0.57 1.80 -2.81
CA PRO A 249 -0.21 1.36 -1.65
C PRO A 249 -1.42 0.47 -1.99
N ASP A 250 -2.06 0.67 -3.15
CA ASP A 250 -3.17 -0.16 -3.64
C ASP A 250 -2.75 -1.60 -3.98
N LEU A 251 -1.45 -1.83 -4.26
CA LEU A 251 -0.85 -3.15 -4.54
C LEU A 251 -0.19 -3.78 -3.31
N SER A 252 -0.05 -3.02 -2.23
CA SER A 252 0.51 -3.52 -0.97
C SER A 252 -0.57 -4.30 -0.21
N VAL A 253 -0.61 -5.61 -0.41
CA VAL A 253 -1.61 -6.54 0.14
C VAL A 253 -0.93 -7.63 0.96
N ASN A 254 -1.63 -8.17 1.94
CA ASN A 254 -1.12 -9.28 2.78
C ASN A 254 -1.24 -10.65 2.10
N GLN A 255 -1.97 -10.75 0.99
CA GLN A 255 -2.20 -11.99 0.26
C GLN A 255 -1.93 -11.81 -1.23
N ALA A 256 -0.78 -12.26 -1.68
CA ALA A 256 -0.40 -12.33 -3.09
C ALA A 256 0.29 -13.67 -3.36
N ARG A 257 0.25 -14.15 -4.62
CA ARG A 257 0.84 -15.44 -4.99
C ARG A 257 1.93 -15.28 -6.04
N ILE A 258 3.15 -15.72 -5.72
CA ILE A 258 4.23 -15.86 -6.70
C ILE A 258 3.92 -17.07 -7.57
N LEU A 259 3.91 -16.88 -8.89
CA LEU A 259 3.70 -17.95 -9.86
C LEU A 259 5.04 -18.34 -10.48
N SER A 260 5.44 -19.60 -10.28
CA SER A 260 6.63 -20.15 -10.92
C SER A 260 6.26 -20.93 -12.18
N PRO A 261 6.91 -20.69 -13.33
CA PRO A 261 6.66 -21.43 -14.56
C PRO A 261 7.28 -22.84 -14.54
N THR A 262 8.07 -23.19 -13.51
CA THR A 262 8.73 -24.49 -13.39
C THR A 262 8.09 -25.32 -12.29
N GLU A 263 7.80 -26.62 -12.58
CA GLU A 263 7.25 -27.55 -11.58
C GLU A 263 8.19 -27.81 -10.37
N LYS A 264 9.44 -27.41 -10.48
CA LYS A 264 10.45 -27.56 -9.41
C LYS A 264 10.38 -26.47 -8.34
N GLU A 265 9.73 -25.36 -8.63
CA GLU A 265 9.59 -24.22 -7.72
C GLU A 265 8.12 -24.10 -7.31
N GLU A 266 7.84 -24.22 -6.01
CA GLU A 266 6.48 -24.13 -5.50
C GLU A 266 5.96 -22.70 -5.60
N ASN A 267 4.71 -22.54 -6.03
CA ASN A 267 3.98 -21.29 -5.95
C ASN A 267 3.76 -20.92 -4.48
N LYS A 268 4.06 -19.67 -4.10
CA LYS A 268 4.10 -19.26 -2.69
C LYS A 268 3.17 -18.09 -2.43
N TRP A 269 2.51 -18.12 -1.27
CA TRP A 269 1.87 -16.94 -0.71
C TRP A 269 2.92 -16.01 -0.14
N VAL A 270 2.74 -14.70 -0.40
CA VAL A 270 3.62 -13.63 0.09
C VAL A 270 2.80 -12.48 0.61
N ASP A 271 3.35 -11.83 1.64
CA ASP A 271 2.84 -10.58 2.20
C ASP A 271 3.64 -9.41 1.59
N LEU A 272 2.94 -8.49 0.93
CA LEU A 272 3.51 -7.31 0.29
C LEU A 272 3.31 -6.02 1.10
N MET A 273 2.78 -6.11 2.32
CA MET A 273 2.48 -4.93 3.15
C MET A 273 3.72 -4.29 3.78
N MET A 274 4.67 -5.11 4.21
CA MET A 274 5.80 -4.69 5.04
C MET A 274 7.15 -4.95 4.35
N LEU A 275 7.23 -4.66 3.04
CA LEU A 275 8.42 -4.93 2.25
C LEU A 275 9.60 -4.02 2.59
N THR A 276 9.32 -2.79 3.01
CA THR A 276 10.33 -1.80 3.40
C THR A 276 9.84 -0.93 4.56
N GLU A 277 10.77 -0.29 5.26
CA GLU A 277 10.40 0.75 6.24
C GLU A 277 10.11 2.06 5.52
N ASN A 278 9.05 2.76 5.94
CA ASN A 278 8.71 4.08 5.43
C ASN A 278 9.11 5.10 6.51
N THR A 279 10.13 5.89 6.24
CA THR A 279 10.72 6.78 7.24
C THR A 279 10.96 8.18 6.70
N SER A 280 10.74 9.17 7.56
CA SER A 280 11.14 10.55 7.34
C SER A 280 11.95 11.01 8.54
N PHE A 281 13.18 11.46 8.30
CA PHE A 281 14.07 12.02 9.31
C PHE A 281 14.42 13.46 8.95
N MET A 282 13.99 14.41 9.80
CA MET A 282 14.21 15.83 9.62
C MET A 282 15.14 16.37 10.71
N ASN A 283 16.20 17.04 10.31
CA ASN A 283 17.15 17.69 11.21
C ASN A 283 17.19 19.21 10.91
N ILE A 284 16.93 20.02 11.91
CA ILE A 284 16.83 21.48 11.80
C ILE A 284 17.86 22.13 12.72
N LYS A 285 18.64 23.03 12.17
CA LYS A 285 19.54 23.92 12.93
C LYS A 285 19.15 25.36 12.61
N ALA A 286 18.68 26.08 13.60
CA ALA A 286 18.15 27.42 13.44
C ALA A 286 18.63 28.38 14.52
N LYS A 287 18.56 29.70 14.24
CA LYS A 287 18.81 30.76 15.17
C LYS A 287 17.73 31.83 15.04
N LEU A 288 17.37 32.43 16.15
CA LEU A 288 16.49 33.57 16.19
C LEU A 288 17.32 34.85 16.00
N GLU A 289 16.96 35.71 15.04
CA GLU A 289 17.56 37.04 14.78
C GLU A 289 16.44 38.08 14.71
N GLY A 290 16.26 38.85 15.80
CA GLY A 290 15.11 39.73 15.94
C GLY A 290 13.79 38.92 15.98
N ASN A 291 12.92 39.13 15.00
CA ASN A 291 11.68 38.40 14.81
C ASN A 291 11.75 37.37 13.68
N LEU A 292 12.96 37.07 13.20
CA LEU A 292 13.20 36.09 12.12
C LEU A 292 13.93 34.85 12.66
N ILE A 293 13.45 33.68 12.34
CA ILE A 293 14.16 32.40 12.54
C ILE A 293 14.80 32.07 11.23
N LYS A 294 16.13 32.00 11.21
CA LYS A 294 16.92 31.56 10.05
C LYS A 294 17.59 30.23 10.35
N GLY A 295 17.57 29.34 9.39
CA GLY A 295 18.13 28.03 9.63
C GLY A 295 18.36 27.21 8.38
N HIS A 296 18.89 26.02 8.63
CA HIS A 296 19.11 24.96 7.67
C HIS A 296 18.30 23.73 8.06
N ARG A 297 17.60 23.14 7.09
CA ARG A 297 16.85 21.88 7.24
C ARG A 297 17.45 20.83 6.33
N SER A 298 17.74 19.66 6.87
CA SER A 298 18.10 18.45 6.12
C SER A 298 17.05 17.39 6.40
N THR A 299 16.47 16.81 5.33
CA THR A 299 15.46 15.76 5.43
C THR A 299 15.92 14.53 4.67
N VAL A 300 15.82 13.35 5.27
CA VAL A 300 16.03 12.06 4.61
C VAL A 300 14.71 11.32 4.59
N LEU A 301 14.24 10.98 3.41
CA LEU A 301 13.00 10.27 3.15
C LEU A 301 13.33 8.89 2.59
N HIS A 302 12.66 7.86 3.09
CA HIS A 302 12.85 6.49 2.60
C HIS A 302 11.51 5.78 2.40
N GLY A 303 11.46 4.87 1.41
CA GLY A 303 10.28 4.10 1.08
C GLY A 303 9.17 4.95 0.46
N GLN A 304 7.94 4.75 0.89
CA GLN A 304 6.77 5.50 0.41
C GLN A 304 6.88 7.00 0.65
N GLU A 305 7.54 7.42 1.74
CA GLU A 305 7.78 8.83 2.03
C GLU A 305 8.59 9.52 0.92
N ALA A 306 9.59 8.83 0.36
CA ALA A 306 10.35 9.32 -0.77
C ALA A 306 9.51 9.38 -2.05
N VAL A 307 8.67 8.38 -2.30
CA VAL A 307 7.78 8.32 -3.47
C VAL A 307 6.74 9.44 -3.44
N GLU A 308 6.08 9.65 -2.29
CA GLU A 308 5.08 10.72 -2.14
C GLU A 308 5.71 12.12 -2.28
N TYR A 309 6.92 12.31 -1.74
CA TYR A 309 7.68 13.54 -1.94
C TYR A 309 7.93 13.82 -3.43
N GLN A 310 8.37 12.81 -4.21
CA GLN A 310 8.61 12.97 -5.64
C GLN A 310 7.34 13.31 -6.42
N LYS A 311 6.23 12.61 -6.15
CA LYS A 311 4.94 12.88 -6.80
C LYS A 311 4.49 14.31 -6.54
N LYS A 312 4.61 14.77 -5.28
CA LYS A 312 4.26 16.14 -4.92
C LYS A 312 5.11 17.16 -5.67
N ARG A 313 6.42 16.94 -5.75
CA ARG A 313 7.34 17.81 -6.48
C ARG A 313 7.04 17.87 -7.99
N GLN A 314 6.71 16.74 -8.62
CA GLN A 314 6.31 16.72 -10.04
C GLN A 314 5.04 17.54 -10.26
N GLN A 315 4.01 17.35 -9.41
CA GLN A 315 2.76 18.12 -9.51
C GLN A 315 2.97 19.62 -9.33
N GLU A 316 3.88 20.03 -8.45
CA GLU A 316 4.24 21.43 -8.24
C GLU A 316 5.00 22.02 -9.44
N GLN A 317 5.89 21.25 -10.07
CA GLN A 317 6.60 21.68 -11.30
C GLN A 317 5.68 21.78 -12.51
N ASP A 318 4.66 20.92 -12.63
CA ASP A 318 3.68 20.97 -13.71
C ASP A 318 2.67 22.13 -13.55
N SER A 319 2.54 22.68 -12.35
CA SER A 319 1.47 23.64 -12.03
C SER A 319 1.85 25.12 -12.09
N ILE A 320 3.04 25.55 -12.43
CA ILE A 320 3.53 26.94 -12.72
C ILE A 320 5.01 27.00 -12.30
N VAL A 321 5.86 27.54 -13.15
CA VAL A 321 7.29 27.74 -12.91
C VAL A 321 7.53 28.83 -11.82
N PRO A 322 7.68 28.47 -10.55
CA PRO A 322 8.39 29.36 -9.62
C PRO A 322 9.88 29.11 -9.82
N ASP A 323 10.66 30.16 -9.69
CA ASP A 323 12.11 30.07 -9.58
C ASP A 323 12.46 28.94 -8.58
N PRO A 324 13.15 27.86 -9.00
CA PRO A 324 13.42 26.70 -8.14
C PRO A 324 14.29 27.03 -6.92
N THR A 325 14.76 28.28 -6.82
CA THR A 325 15.57 28.77 -5.70
C THR A 325 14.75 29.45 -4.60
N THR A 326 13.47 29.76 -4.84
CA THR A 326 12.64 30.48 -3.86
C THR A 326 11.22 29.93 -3.84
N GLU A 327 10.87 29.11 -2.85
CA GLU A 327 9.49 28.71 -2.56
C GLU A 327 8.89 29.70 -1.54
N ILE A 328 7.88 30.45 -1.96
CA ILE A 328 7.05 31.25 -1.06
C ILE A 328 5.80 30.42 -0.79
N THR A 329 5.68 29.87 0.42
CA THR A 329 4.45 29.16 0.79
C THR A 329 3.34 30.20 1.07
N PRO A 330 2.03 29.85 0.88
CA PRO A 330 0.90 30.75 1.06
C PRO A 330 0.71 31.28 2.50
N LYS A 331 1.43 30.75 3.47
CA LYS A 331 1.59 31.38 4.78
C LYS A 331 2.73 32.37 4.63
N ASP A 332 2.46 33.63 4.36
CA ASP A 332 3.34 34.82 4.16
C ASP A 332 4.57 34.96 5.10
N ARG A 333 4.99 33.90 5.78
CA ARG A 333 5.98 33.87 6.84
C ARG A 333 7.19 32.96 6.60
N LEU A 334 7.15 32.06 5.57
CA LEU A 334 8.24 31.13 5.26
C LEU A 334 8.86 31.45 3.90
N THR A 335 10.18 31.68 3.88
CA THR A 335 10.97 31.77 2.65
C THR A 335 11.97 30.63 2.64
N VAL A 336 12.05 29.89 1.53
CA VAL A 336 12.99 28.81 1.32
C VAL A 336 14.00 29.22 0.26
N THR A 337 15.29 28.94 0.50
CA THR A 337 16.39 29.21 -0.42
C THR A 337 17.35 28.01 -0.44
N ASN A 338 18.21 27.96 -1.46
CA ASN A 338 19.26 26.93 -1.58
C ASN A 338 18.74 25.49 -1.54
N LEU A 339 17.51 25.25 -2.04
CA LEU A 339 16.92 23.93 -2.07
C LEU A 339 17.74 22.98 -2.96
N LYS A 340 18.20 21.87 -2.36
CA LYS A 340 18.89 20.78 -3.06
C LYS A 340 18.16 19.48 -2.78
N VAL A 341 17.93 18.70 -3.83
CA VAL A 341 17.33 17.36 -3.74
C VAL A 341 18.28 16.38 -4.41
N GLU A 342 18.75 15.43 -3.64
CA GLU A 342 19.66 14.39 -4.10
C GLU A 342 18.94 13.05 -4.09
N HIS A 343 19.01 12.35 -5.23
CA HIS A 343 18.59 10.96 -5.36
C HIS A 343 19.84 10.08 -5.25
N THR A 344 19.78 9.08 -4.39
CA THR A 344 20.86 8.09 -4.32
C THR A 344 20.76 7.18 -5.55
N GLU A 345 21.76 7.21 -6.46
CA GLU A 345 21.73 6.41 -7.70
C GLU A 345 21.55 4.92 -7.46
N ASN A 346 22.11 4.40 -6.36
CA ASN A 346 22.08 2.99 -5.99
C ASN A 346 20.91 2.63 -5.03
N ASP A 347 20.22 3.63 -4.49
CA ASP A 347 19.01 3.46 -3.67
C ASP A 347 17.96 4.51 -4.04
N PRO A 348 17.26 4.30 -5.16
CA PRO A 348 16.24 5.23 -5.64
C PRO A 348 15.04 5.37 -4.70
N GLY A 349 14.90 4.49 -3.71
CA GLY A 349 13.91 4.59 -2.64
C GLY A 349 14.30 5.57 -1.53
N THR A 350 15.46 6.26 -1.63
CA THR A 350 15.92 7.25 -0.65
C THR A 350 16.14 8.61 -1.30
N ILE A 351 15.60 9.65 -0.69
CA ILE A 351 15.77 11.05 -1.07
C ILE A 351 16.41 11.81 0.09
N LYS A 352 17.39 12.65 -0.24
CA LYS A 352 17.91 13.67 0.66
C LYS A 352 17.52 15.04 0.16
N GLU A 353 16.93 15.84 1.05
CA GLU A 353 16.59 17.22 0.79
C GLU A 353 17.37 18.10 1.75
N GLU A 354 17.98 19.16 1.24
CA GLU A 354 18.62 20.21 2.02
C GLU A 354 18.11 21.56 1.57
N LEU A 355 17.82 22.44 2.50
CA LEU A 355 17.40 23.82 2.23
C LEU A 355 17.77 24.77 3.35
N ASP A 356 17.92 26.03 2.99
CA ASP A 356 17.97 27.14 3.94
C ASP A 356 16.59 27.79 4.01
N PHE A 357 16.22 28.28 5.20
CA PHE A 357 14.93 28.88 5.41
C PHE A 357 14.96 30.11 6.31
N THR A 358 13.98 30.98 6.12
CA THR A 358 13.66 32.08 6.99
C THR A 358 12.18 32.06 7.35
N ILE A 359 11.85 32.02 8.66
CA ILE A 359 10.48 32.04 9.18
C ILE A 359 10.31 33.35 9.96
N GLN A 360 9.26 34.10 9.63
CA GLN A 360 8.87 35.28 10.44
C GLN A 360 8.02 34.80 11.61
N THR A 361 8.47 35.12 12.84
CA THR A 361 7.74 34.79 14.07
C THR A 361 6.59 35.78 14.31
N GLU A 362 5.59 35.32 15.06
CA GLU A 362 4.54 36.19 15.55
C GLU A 362 5.04 36.97 16.77
N GLN A 363 4.91 38.29 16.71
CA GLN A 363 5.30 39.18 17.78
C GLN A 363 4.09 39.99 18.28
N VAL A 364 3.87 39.99 19.59
CA VAL A 364 2.85 40.80 20.25
C VAL A 364 3.51 41.55 21.44
N GLY A 365 3.71 42.83 21.29
CA GLY A 365 4.49 43.63 22.25
C GLY A 365 5.93 43.11 22.38
N ASP A 366 6.35 42.81 23.60
CA ASP A 366 7.69 42.29 23.92
C ASP A 366 7.78 40.73 23.81
N HIS A 367 6.70 40.06 23.38
CA HIS A 367 6.63 38.61 23.32
C HIS A 367 6.72 38.09 21.89
N LEU A 368 7.48 37.00 21.71
CA LEU A 368 7.54 36.20 20.46
C LEU A 368 6.91 34.85 20.69
N TYR A 369 6.09 34.45 19.75
CA TYR A 369 5.41 33.14 19.74
C TYR A 369 6.01 32.26 18.66
N ILE A 370 6.56 31.12 19.05
CA ILE A 370 7.32 30.23 18.15
C ILE A 370 6.81 28.82 18.28
N ASN A 371 6.40 28.20 17.16
CA ASN A 371 6.23 26.75 17.12
C ASN A 371 7.61 26.08 17.16
N PRO A 372 7.95 25.32 18.20
CA PRO A 372 9.30 24.77 18.34
C PRO A 372 9.63 23.68 17.31
N MET A 373 8.64 23.09 16.67
CA MET A 373 8.88 22.13 15.59
C MET A 373 9.32 22.80 14.29
N LEU A 374 8.96 24.08 14.07
CA LEU A 374 9.17 24.89 12.86
C LEU A 374 8.48 24.34 11.60
N PHE A 375 8.52 23.02 11.39
CA PHE A 375 7.91 22.29 10.27
C PHE A 375 7.07 21.10 10.78
N PRO A 376 5.89 21.36 11.38
CA PRO A 376 5.00 20.30 11.86
C PRO A 376 4.44 19.49 10.67
N GLN A 377 4.38 18.16 10.80
CA GLN A 377 3.91 17.27 9.73
C GLN A 377 2.41 16.94 9.85
N LEU A 378 1.89 16.93 11.07
CA LEU A 378 0.47 16.65 11.35
C LEU A 378 -0.17 17.94 11.85
N GLU A 379 -0.97 18.57 11.00
CA GLU A 379 -1.61 19.86 11.31
C GLU A 379 -3.12 19.74 11.58
N THR A 380 -3.77 18.73 11.00
CA THR A 380 -5.22 18.55 11.12
C THR A 380 -5.57 17.10 11.48
N ASN A 381 -6.68 16.93 12.19
CA ASN A 381 -7.21 15.60 12.48
C ASN A 381 -8.16 15.18 11.36
N PRO A 382 -7.83 14.13 10.57
CA PRO A 382 -8.71 13.65 9.52
C PRO A 382 -9.91 12.87 10.06
N PHE A 383 -9.90 12.46 11.33
CA PHE A 383 -10.92 11.63 11.98
C PHE A 383 -11.95 12.52 12.65
N ILE A 384 -12.84 13.16 11.87
CA ILE A 384 -13.83 14.14 12.36
C ILE A 384 -15.21 13.52 12.64
N GLN A 385 -15.47 12.30 12.19
CA GLN A 385 -16.75 11.63 12.36
C GLN A 385 -16.93 11.17 13.82
N THR A 386 -18.16 11.25 14.34
CA THR A 386 -18.46 10.76 15.70
C THR A 386 -18.52 9.25 15.77
N ASP A 387 -19.12 8.62 14.75
CA ASP A 387 -19.32 7.19 14.67
C ASP A 387 -18.77 6.63 13.36
N ARG A 388 -18.12 5.48 13.43
CA ARG A 388 -17.54 4.80 12.28
C ARG A 388 -17.80 3.30 12.37
N VAL A 389 -18.32 2.72 11.28
CA VAL A 389 -18.59 1.29 11.16
C VAL A 389 -17.55 0.55 10.31
N LEU A 390 -16.74 1.30 9.54
CA LEU A 390 -15.66 0.77 8.74
C LEU A 390 -14.30 0.93 9.45
N PRO A 391 -13.35 0.03 9.28
CA PRO A 391 -12.01 0.21 9.82
C PRO A 391 -11.32 1.44 9.19
N VAL A 392 -10.31 1.96 9.90
CA VAL A 392 -9.37 2.92 9.35
C VAL A 392 -8.18 2.15 8.79
N GLU A 393 -7.97 2.25 7.47
CA GLU A 393 -6.90 1.57 6.76
C GLU A 393 -5.90 2.58 6.20
N PHE A 394 -4.80 2.78 6.91
CA PHE A 394 -3.72 3.64 6.42
C PHE A 394 -3.05 3.03 5.18
N PRO A 395 -2.49 3.87 4.29
CA PRO A 395 -1.77 3.37 3.11
C PRO A 395 -0.61 2.44 3.47
N TYR A 396 0.16 2.80 4.48
CA TYR A 396 1.33 2.08 4.99
C TYR A 396 1.69 2.50 6.41
N PRO A 397 2.40 1.67 7.18
CA PRO A 397 3.03 2.08 8.44
C PRO A 397 4.19 3.05 8.17
N TYR A 398 4.40 4.05 9.05
CA TYR A 398 5.51 4.98 8.86
C TYR A 398 6.07 5.54 10.17
N LYS A 399 7.32 6.02 10.10
CA LYS A 399 8.03 6.68 11.18
C LYS A 399 8.44 8.08 10.75
N PHE A 400 8.13 9.07 11.56
CA PHE A 400 8.61 10.43 11.39
C PHE A 400 9.45 10.83 12.60
N THR A 401 10.65 11.35 12.36
CA THR A 401 11.53 11.90 13.41
C THR A 401 11.96 13.30 13.03
N LEU A 402 11.75 14.24 13.94
CA LEU A 402 12.25 15.61 13.82
C LEU A 402 13.16 15.92 15.00
N LEU A 403 14.35 16.42 14.70
CA LEU A 403 15.27 17.01 15.66
C LEU A 403 15.45 18.49 15.30
N CYS A 404 15.18 19.38 16.24
CA CYS A 404 15.36 20.81 16.04
C CYS A 404 16.25 21.39 17.14
N LYS A 405 17.24 22.17 16.72
CA LYS A 405 18.09 22.98 17.59
C LYS A 405 17.89 24.45 17.24
N LEU A 406 17.22 25.20 18.13
CA LEU A 406 16.97 26.63 17.98
C LEU A 406 17.82 27.41 18.97
N ALA A 407 18.80 28.17 18.47
CA ALA A 407 19.62 29.09 19.26
C ALA A 407 18.87 30.40 19.46
N LEU A 408 18.82 30.86 20.70
CA LEU A 408 18.23 32.13 21.10
C LEU A 408 19.36 33.18 21.29
N PRO A 409 19.16 34.44 20.83
CA PRO A 409 20.12 35.50 21.09
C PRO A 409 20.08 35.92 22.55
N GLU A 410 21.07 36.70 22.97
CA GLU A 410 21.03 37.42 24.26
C GLU A 410 19.89 38.44 24.28
N GLY A 411 19.31 38.71 25.46
CA GLY A 411 18.20 39.65 25.60
C GLY A 411 16.81 39.03 25.41
N TYR A 412 16.70 37.70 25.40
CA TYR A 412 15.42 36.96 25.43
C TYR A 412 15.39 35.95 26.57
N GLU A 413 14.26 35.95 27.30
CA GLU A 413 13.96 34.93 28.30
C GLU A 413 12.82 34.00 27.80
N VAL A 414 12.92 32.72 28.12
CA VAL A 414 11.84 31.75 27.86
C VAL A 414 10.84 31.87 29.00
N GLU A 415 9.68 32.48 28.73
CA GLU A 415 8.59 32.62 29.69
C GLU A 415 7.72 31.36 29.76
N GLU A 416 7.41 30.77 28.58
CA GLU A 416 6.69 29.49 28.51
C GLU A 416 7.41 28.50 27.60
N LEU A 417 7.53 27.28 28.08
CA LEU A 417 8.08 26.12 27.32
C LEU A 417 7.06 24.99 27.34
N PRO A 418 6.69 24.44 26.15
CA PRO A 418 5.78 23.31 26.09
C PRO A 418 6.28 22.12 26.92
N GLN A 419 5.38 21.46 27.63
CA GLN A 419 5.73 20.26 28.39
C GLN A 419 6.01 19.08 27.45
N SER A 420 7.03 18.29 27.75
CA SER A 420 7.29 17.03 27.07
C SER A 420 6.15 16.04 27.32
N GLN A 421 5.79 15.26 26.29
CA GLN A 421 4.66 14.34 26.36
C GLN A 421 4.96 13.07 25.59
N PHE A 422 4.48 11.94 26.11
CA PHE A 422 4.44 10.66 25.41
C PHE A 422 3.00 10.18 25.30
N ILE A 423 2.51 10.09 24.06
CA ILE A 423 1.16 9.65 23.70
C ILE A 423 1.34 8.28 23.01
N ARG A 424 0.61 7.26 23.49
CA ARG A 424 0.61 5.92 22.87
C ARG A 424 -0.77 5.28 22.94
N ALA A 425 -1.12 4.49 21.91
CA ALA A 425 -2.27 3.60 21.93
C ALA A 425 -1.98 2.36 22.77
N GLU A 426 -3.02 1.73 23.24
CA GLU A 426 -2.95 0.38 23.78
C GLU A 426 -2.38 -0.56 22.72
N GLY A 427 -1.50 -1.50 23.11
CA GLY A 427 -0.81 -2.38 22.14
C GLY A 427 0.34 -1.73 21.35
N ASP A 428 0.67 -0.45 21.63
CA ASP A 428 1.76 0.27 20.94
C ASP A 428 1.59 0.46 19.43
N HIS A 429 0.36 0.35 18.89
CA HIS A 429 0.06 0.48 17.46
C HIS A 429 0.35 1.88 16.90
N LEU A 430 0.22 2.89 17.74
CA LEU A 430 0.54 4.29 17.44
C LEU A 430 1.26 4.92 18.62
N GLN A 431 2.38 5.58 18.37
CA GLN A 431 3.19 6.27 19.38
C GLN A 431 3.59 7.65 18.89
N CYS A 432 3.53 8.64 19.79
CA CYS A 432 4.07 9.98 19.57
C CYS A 432 4.84 10.43 20.81
N ARG A 433 6.12 10.74 20.65
CA ARG A 433 6.95 11.31 21.70
C ARG A 433 7.37 12.72 21.31
N TYR A 434 6.96 13.69 22.10
CA TYR A 434 7.32 15.09 21.99
C TYR A 434 8.18 15.50 23.19
N MET A 435 9.39 15.94 22.94
CA MET A 435 10.34 16.37 23.97
C MET A 435 10.87 17.75 23.62
N VAL A 436 10.77 18.70 24.54
CA VAL A 436 11.32 20.04 24.44
C VAL A 436 12.13 20.35 25.68
N GLN A 437 13.33 20.87 25.52
CA GLN A 437 14.23 21.21 26.60
C GLN A 437 14.99 22.51 26.28
N LYS A 438 15.22 23.37 27.32
CA LYS A 438 16.12 24.49 27.23
C LYS A 438 17.50 24.11 27.79
N GLN A 439 18.53 24.34 27.02
CA GLN A 439 19.94 24.10 27.41
C GLN A 439 20.75 25.41 27.17
N GLY A 440 21.00 26.17 28.21
CA GLY A 440 21.56 27.51 28.06
C GLY A 440 20.67 28.38 27.19
N ASN A 441 21.23 28.99 26.14
CA ASN A 441 20.50 29.78 25.15
C ASN A 441 20.04 28.96 23.94
N THR A 442 19.80 27.66 24.12
CA THR A 442 19.37 26.77 23.03
C THR A 442 18.12 26.01 23.44
N ILE A 443 17.14 25.96 22.57
CA ILE A 443 15.98 25.07 22.69
C ILE A 443 16.23 23.84 21.81
N LEU A 444 16.08 22.67 22.43
CA LEU A 444 16.21 21.37 21.78
C LEU A 444 14.81 20.73 21.70
N VAL A 445 14.42 20.32 20.50
CA VAL A 445 13.17 19.58 20.24
C VAL A 445 13.50 18.23 19.66
N SER A 446 12.88 17.17 20.20
CA SER A 446 12.88 15.85 19.63
C SER A 446 11.44 15.37 19.52
N TYR A 447 10.98 15.22 18.30
CA TYR A 447 9.66 14.67 18.00
C TYR A 447 9.81 13.35 17.28
N ARG A 448 9.07 12.33 17.71
CA ARG A 448 9.03 11.02 17.08
C ARG A 448 7.61 10.55 17.01
N PHE A 449 7.13 10.31 15.80
CA PHE A 449 5.83 9.71 15.51
C PHE A 449 6.05 8.34 14.88
N HIS A 450 5.32 7.34 15.32
CA HIS A 450 5.42 5.99 14.78
C HIS A 450 4.03 5.36 14.70
N LEU A 451 3.51 5.22 13.49
CA LEU A 451 2.35 4.42 13.14
C LEU A 451 2.85 3.03 12.75
N LYS A 452 2.64 2.04 13.62
CA LYS A 452 3.09 0.65 13.41
C LYS A 452 2.05 -0.17 12.68
N GLU A 453 0.78 -0.01 13.08
CA GLU A 453 -0.34 -0.71 12.48
C GLU A 453 -0.98 0.15 11.40
N TYR A 454 -1.40 -0.49 10.34
CA TYR A 454 -2.06 0.18 9.21
C TYR A 454 -3.58 -0.04 9.18
N ILE A 455 -4.13 -0.90 10.07
CA ILE A 455 -5.57 -1.14 10.20
C ILE A 455 -5.99 -0.94 11.66
N PHE A 456 -7.00 -0.09 11.87
CA PHE A 456 -7.66 0.12 13.15
C PHE A 456 -9.14 -0.24 13.00
N LEU A 457 -9.58 -1.22 13.78
CA LEU A 457 -10.95 -1.68 13.77
C LEU A 457 -11.92 -0.61 14.32
N PRO A 458 -13.22 -0.66 13.97
CA PRO A 458 -14.19 0.36 14.39
C PRO A 458 -14.27 0.57 15.91
N GLU A 459 -14.10 -0.48 16.70
CA GLU A 459 -14.09 -0.41 18.18
C GLU A 459 -12.92 0.42 18.73
N HIS A 460 -11.83 0.60 17.97
CA HIS A 460 -10.68 1.42 18.34
C HIS A 460 -10.72 2.82 17.73
N TYR A 461 -11.75 3.13 16.94
CA TYR A 461 -11.82 4.41 16.21
C TYR A 461 -11.82 5.62 17.14
N LYS A 462 -12.60 5.59 18.22
CA LYS A 462 -12.66 6.69 19.18
C LYS A 462 -11.31 6.94 19.85
N GLN A 463 -10.61 5.89 20.22
CA GLN A 463 -9.26 6.00 20.78
C GLN A 463 -8.28 6.62 19.78
N LEU A 464 -8.33 6.19 18.52
CA LEU A 464 -7.51 6.75 17.43
C LEU A 464 -7.80 8.26 17.26
N GLN A 465 -9.06 8.66 17.19
CA GLN A 465 -9.51 10.04 17.06
C GLN A 465 -8.98 10.92 18.20
N ASP A 466 -9.14 10.47 19.45
CA ASP A 466 -8.71 11.20 20.65
C ASP A 466 -7.18 11.33 20.71
N MET A 467 -6.45 10.29 20.33
CA MET A 467 -4.99 10.35 20.24
C MET A 467 -4.53 11.33 19.17
N TRP A 468 -5.14 11.27 17.98
CA TRP A 468 -4.80 12.19 16.89
C TRP A 468 -5.05 13.64 17.28
N THR A 469 -6.17 13.91 17.96
CA THR A 469 -6.48 15.23 18.54
C THR A 469 -5.37 15.70 19.48
N LYS A 470 -4.96 14.87 20.44
CA LYS A 470 -3.88 15.19 21.39
C LYS A 470 -2.53 15.46 20.68
N ILE A 471 -2.23 14.72 19.62
CA ILE A 471 -1.01 14.92 18.84
C ILE A 471 -1.04 16.26 18.12
N ILE A 472 -2.18 16.61 17.49
CA ILE A 472 -2.36 17.87 16.78
C ILE A 472 -2.30 19.05 17.76
N GLU A 473 -3.01 18.99 18.89
CA GLU A 473 -2.96 20.00 19.94
C GLU A 473 -1.51 20.24 20.39
N LYS A 474 -0.76 19.15 20.57
CA LYS A 474 0.64 19.22 20.98
C LYS A 474 1.53 19.85 19.91
N ASN A 475 1.29 19.53 18.64
CA ASN A 475 2.05 20.09 17.51
C ASN A 475 1.81 21.60 17.33
N HIS A 476 0.71 22.13 17.86
CA HIS A 476 0.39 23.56 17.83
C HIS A 476 0.82 24.33 19.08
N THR A 477 1.41 23.66 20.09
CA THR A 477 1.89 24.39 21.29
C THR A 477 3.06 25.29 20.94
N LEU A 478 3.06 26.51 21.53
CA LEU A 478 4.06 27.54 21.24
C LEU A 478 5.04 27.69 22.40
N ILE A 479 6.25 28.11 22.09
CA ILE A 479 7.18 28.69 23.02
C ILE A 479 6.85 30.18 23.11
N VAL A 480 6.83 30.75 24.32
CA VAL A 480 6.73 32.18 24.53
C VAL A 480 8.08 32.71 25.00
N LEU A 481 8.65 33.61 24.21
CA LEU A 481 9.88 34.31 24.53
C LEU A 481 9.53 35.77 24.88
N LYS A 482 10.12 36.30 25.93
CA LYS A 482 10.03 37.69 26.34
C LYS A 482 11.34 38.41 26.10
N LYS A 483 11.29 39.58 25.50
CA LYS A 483 12.45 40.46 25.35
C LYS A 483 12.76 41.12 26.69
N ILE A 484 14.02 41.04 27.15
CA ILE A 484 14.49 41.60 28.40
C ILE A 484 15.04 43.02 28.16
#